data_7fae2cd1cc4e509de1007a9882ab7e93
#
_entry.id   7fae2cd1cc4e509de1007a9882ab7e93
#
_cell.length_a   1.000
_cell.length_b   1.000
_cell.length_c   1.000
_cell.angle_alpha   90.00
_cell.angle_beta   90.00
_cell.angle_gamma   90.00
#
_symmetry.space_group_name_H-M   'P 1'
#
loop_
_entity.id
_entity.type
_entity.pdbx_description
1 polymer ?
#
loop_
_entity_poly.entity_id
_entity_poly.type
_entity_poly.pdbx_seq_one_letter_code
_entity_poly.pdbx_strand_id
1 'polypeptide(L)'
;MAHAMQSVSESPVLRSHPNLAFKYGRYEYEIIRQRESSLYQVSDGQEKIVEPILYSFGQGHAGQTYILRHQGKLYESRVSFYTEIDNLDWTIGYAQNLPKTLEEAIGRPISADEARSCFSCHSTAALEGNQLTLEKVVPGVGCEACHGPGERHVTSMQSGTDEDFYIFNPKSLDPDTLSQEFCGACHRSASTVEEMPDRAAMNNVRFQPYRIFTSKGHDPNDSHFACIACHDPHQDLQRGEAKYDAKCTVCHESAHEGAVPSPGKSRIPTEVESPGPRKAQGQGQGQGQGQRQTEGQGLAAKSCPVGRELCVSCHMPKIAVASAHFKFTDHRIRIVREGQPYPY
;
A
#
# COMPACT_ATOMS: atom_id res chain seq x y z
N MET A 1 -0.62 6.11 8.37
CA MET A 1 0.81 5.91 8.01
C MET A 1 1.70 5.68 9.23
N ALA A 2 1.40 6.27 10.37
CA ALA A 2 2.17 6.09 11.61
C ALA A 2 2.45 4.61 12.00
N HIS A 3 1.58 3.71 11.63
CA HIS A 3 1.71 2.28 11.90
C HIS A 3 2.25 1.46 10.72
N ALA A 4 2.92 2.09 9.76
CA ALA A 4 3.51 1.38 8.61
C ALA A 4 4.59 0.38 9.07
N MET A 5 5.32 0.71 10.13
CA MET A 5 6.23 -0.14 10.87
C MET A 5 6.12 0.15 12.36
N GLN A 6 6.35 -0.84 13.20
CA GLN A 6 6.26 -0.73 14.65
C GLN A 6 7.41 -1.49 15.31
N SER A 7 7.84 -1.00 16.48
CA SER A 7 8.63 -1.81 17.38
C SER A 7 7.80 -3.00 17.88
N VAL A 8 8.47 -4.05 18.27
CA VAL A 8 7.79 -5.28 18.76
C VAL A 8 6.93 -5.01 19.98
N SER A 9 7.41 -4.16 20.89
CA SER A 9 6.69 -3.77 22.10
C SER A 9 5.41 -2.97 21.82
N GLU A 10 5.40 -2.19 20.72
CA GLU A 10 4.28 -1.31 20.34
C GLU A 10 3.27 -1.96 19.41
N SER A 11 3.62 -3.08 18.75
CA SER A 11 2.71 -3.78 17.84
C SER A 11 1.43 -4.25 18.55
N PRO A 12 0.24 -3.72 18.19
CA PRO A 12 -1.02 -4.17 18.76
C PRO A 12 -1.30 -5.64 18.46
N VAL A 13 -0.92 -6.12 17.26
CA VAL A 13 -1.08 -7.52 16.87
C VAL A 13 -0.28 -8.43 17.79
N LEU A 14 1.02 -8.17 17.98
CA LEU A 14 1.85 -9.00 18.84
C LEU A 14 1.45 -8.90 20.32
N ARG A 15 0.82 -7.81 20.75
CA ARG A 15 0.28 -7.69 22.11
C ARG A 15 -1.00 -8.47 22.31
N SER A 16 -1.90 -8.44 21.33
CA SER A 16 -3.19 -9.13 21.42
C SER A 16 -3.09 -10.63 21.11
N HIS A 17 -2.03 -11.05 20.42
CA HIS A 17 -1.79 -12.45 20.02
C HIS A 17 -0.46 -12.94 20.60
N PRO A 18 -0.42 -13.28 21.89
CA PRO A 18 0.82 -13.71 22.53
C PRO A 18 1.38 -15.04 22.00
N ASN A 19 0.53 -15.84 21.36
CA ASN A 19 0.91 -17.07 20.69
C ASN A 19 0.16 -17.16 19.36
N LEU A 20 0.90 -17.22 18.27
CA LEU A 20 0.40 -17.48 16.93
C LEU A 20 1.07 -18.73 16.39
N ALA A 21 0.34 -19.58 15.68
CA ALA A 21 0.88 -20.79 15.09
C ALA A 21 0.33 -21.02 13.69
N PHE A 22 1.20 -21.53 12.81
CA PHE A 22 0.85 -21.91 11.45
C PHE A 22 1.64 -23.16 11.05
N LYS A 23 0.99 -24.12 10.42
CA LYS A 23 1.62 -25.37 10.00
C LYS A 23 1.45 -25.57 8.50
N TYR A 24 2.56 -25.91 7.83
CA TYR A 24 2.56 -26.27 6.43
C TYR A 24 3.57 -27.38 6.13
N GLY A 25 3.06 -28.49 5.66
CA GLY A 25 3.86 -29.69 5.43
C GLY A 25 4.49 -30.18 6.75
N ARG A 26 5.82 -30.27 6.77
CA ARG A 26 6.58 -30.65 7.99
C ARG A 26 6.95 -29.46 8.86
N TYR A 27 6.73 -28.23 8.41
CA TYR A 27 7.16 -27.04 9.13
C TYR A 27 6.05 -26.49 10.01
N GLU A 28 6.41 -26.14 11.23
CA GLU A 28 5.58 -25.43 12.19
C GLU A 28 6.20 -24.06 12.46
N TYR A 29 5.41 -23.02 12.31
CA TYR A 29 5.77 -21.62 12.54
C TYR A 29 5.06 -21.16 13.79
N GLU A 30 5.78 -20.50 14.68
CA GLU A 30 5.22 -19.93 15.90
C GLU A 30 5.76 -18.52 16.13
N ILE A 31 4.89 -17.63 16.60
CA ILE A 31 5.29 -16.36 17.18
C ILE A 31 4.89 -16.38 18.64
N ILE A 32 5.87 -16.23 19.52
CA ILE A 32 5.70 -16.36 20.97
C ILE A 32 6.11 -15.03 21.61
N ARG A 33 5.17 -14.36 22.27
CA ARG A 33 5.47 -13.14 23.01
C ARG A 33 6.15 -13.44 24.34
N GLN A 34 7.23 -12.69 24.60
CA GLN A 34 7.98 -12.75 25.85
C GLN A 34 8.16 -11.34 26.41
N ARG A 35 7.27 -10.92 27.32
CA ARG A 35 7.26 -9.56 27.89
C ARG A 35 7.23 -8.48 26.79
N GLU A 36 8.34 -7.75 26.60
CA GLU A 36 8.49 -6.68 25.64
C GLU A 36 9.03 -7.13 24.27
N SER A 37 9.39 -8.42 24.13
CA SER A 37 9.89 -9.02 22.89
C SER A 37 8.94 -10.08 22.35
N SER A 38 9.16 -10.49 21.10
CA SER A 38 8.50 -11.64 20.50
C SER A 38 9.54 -12.46 19.75
N LEU A 39 9.41 -13.76 19.85
CA LEU A 39 10.26 -14.73 19.15
C LEU A 39 9.50 -15.28 17.95
N TYR A 40 10.17 -15.37 16.83
CA TYR A 40 9.75 -16.10 15.65
C TYR A 40 10.47 -17.43 15.62
N GLN A 41 9.72 -18.52 15.63
CA GLN A 41 10.24 -19.88 15.65
C GLN A 41 9.74 -20.62 14.42
N VAL A 42 10.61 -21.41 13.81
CA VAL A 42 10.25 -22.43 12.81
C VAL A 42 10.90 -23.74 13.17
N SER A 43 10.14 -24.84 13.10
CA SER A 43 10.59 -26.20 13.38
C SER A 43 10.15 -27.15 12.27
N ASP A 44 10.96 -28.16 11.97
CA ASP A 44 10.61 -29.27 11.07
C ASP A 44 10.29 -30.58 11.83
N GLY A 45 10.18 -30.48 13.16
CA GLY A 45 9.93 -31.59 14.05
C GLY A 45 11.20 -32.30 14.56
N GLN A 46 12.37 -32.02 13.98
CA GLN A 46 13.68 -32.54 14.44
C GLN A 46 14.55 -31.41 14.96
N GLU A 47 14.61 -30.33 14.23
CA GLU A 47 15.39 -29.13 14.56
C GLU A 47 14.48 -27.88 14.56
N LYS A 48 14.99 -26.79 15.12
CA LYS A 48 14.30 -25.53 15.11
C LYS A 48 15.26 -24.34 15.04
N ILE A 49 14.80 -23.28 14.38
CA ILE A 49 15.42 -21.96 14.41
C ILE A 49 14.51 -21.04 15.22
N VAL A 50 15.09 -20.27 16.12
CA VAL A 50 14.39 -19.30 16.98
C VAL A 50 15.13 -17.98 16.91
N GLU A 51 14.46 -16.93 16.42
CA GLU A 51 15.03 -15.60 16.31
C GLU A 51 14.12 -14.54 16.91
N PRO A 52 14.67 -13.51 17.56
CA PRO A 52 13.89 -12.39 18.00
C PRO A 52 13.36 -11.61 16.78
N ILE A 53 12.10 -11.19 16.85
CA ILE A 53 11.54 -10.23 15.93
C ILE A 53 12.15 -8.87 16.24
N LEU A 54 12.69 -8.16 15.24
CA LEU A 54 13.23 -6.82 15.38
C LEU A 54 12.15 -5.76 15.14
N TYR A 55 11.41 -5.89 14.06
CA TYR A 55 10.35 -4.97 13.64
C TYR A 55 9.17 -5.72 13.03
N SER A 56 7.98 -5.13 13.16
CA SER A 56 6.77 -5.56 12.47
C SER A 56 6.35 -4.52 11.44
N PHE A 57 6.17 -4.94 10.20
CA PHE A 57 5.77 -4.12 9.06
C PHE A 57 4.30 -4.32 8.74
N GLY A 58 3.51 -3.25 8.76
CA GLY A 58 2.08 -3.27 8.52
C GLY A 58 1.25 -3.46 9.80
N GLN A 59 -0.08 -3.34 9.63
CA GLN A 59 -1.07 -3.37 10.73
C GLN A 59 -1.86 -4.69 10.80
N GLY A 60 -1.53 -5.67 9.97
CA GLY A 60 -2.24 -6.95 9.90
C GLY A 60 -3.42 -6.99 8.93
N HIS A 61 -3.98 -5.87 8.49
CA HIS A 61 -5.10 -5.89 7.54
C HIS A 61 -4.71 -6.48 6.18
N ALA A 62 -3.65 -5.96 5.59
CA ALA A 62 -3.06 -6.49 4.36
C ALA A 62 -1.79 -7.30 4.66
N GLY A 63 -1.68 -7.80 5.87
CA GLY A 63 -0.55 -8.50 6.43
C GLY A 63 0.25 -7.67 7.44
N GLN A 64 0.82 -8.35 8.44
CA GLN A 64 1.91 -7.86 9.26
C GLN A 64 3.08 -8.82 9.12
N THR A 65 4.14 -8.35 8.46
CA THR A 65 5.35 -9.10 8.17
C THR A 65 6.44 -8.76 9.18
N TYR A 66 7.33 -9.68 9.47
CA TYR A 66 8.33 -9.53 10.52
C TYR A 66 9.74 -9.49 9.94
N ILE A 67 10.56 -8.59 10.48
CA ILE A 67 11.99 -8.54 10.19
C ILE A 67 12.75 -9.19 11.35
N LEU A 68 13.60 -10.13 10.99
CA LEU A 68 14.41 -10.93 11.88
C LEU A 68 15.89 -10.69 11.61
N ARG A 69 16.76 -11.07 12.55
CA ARG A 69 18.21 -11.17 12.29
C ARG A 69 18.63 -12.62 12.47
N HIS A 70 19.03 -13.26 11.40
CA HIS A 70 19.53 -14.62 11.42
C HIS A 70 20.93 -14.68 10.80
N GLN A 71 21.88 -15.30 11.52
CA GLN A 71 23.29 -15.40 11.09
C GLN A 71 23.91 -14.05 10.63
N GLY A 72 23.59 -12.97 11.36
CA GLY A 72 24.10 -11.62 11.07
C GLY A 72 23.41 -10.88 9.91
N LYS A 73 22.48 -11.50 9.17
CA LYS A 73 21.72 -10.91 8.08
C LYS A 73 20.29 -10.58 8.51
N LEU A 74 19.70 -9.59 7.87
CA LEU A 74 18.25 -9.33 8.00
C LEU A 74 17.47 -10.31 7.11
N TYR A 75 16.37 -10.79 7.66
CA TYR A 75 15.43 -11.69 6.99
C TYR A 75 14.02 -11.13 7.05
N GLU A 76 13.29 -11.27 5.95
CA GLU A 76 11.85 -11.12 5.91
C GLU A 76 11.22 -12.47 6.26
N SER A 77 10.31 -12.49 7.24
CA SER A 77 9.64 -13.71 7.68
C SER A 77 8.84 -14.36 6.55
N ARG A 78 8.83 -15.68 6.51
CA ARG A 78 8.08 -16.43 5.50
C ARG A 78 6.57 -16.37 5.71
N VAL A 79 6.12 -16.17 6.94
CA VAL A 79 4.72 -16.01 7.30
C VAL A 79 4.46 -14.62 7.87
N SER A 80 3.25 -14.12 7.62
CA SER A 80 2.71 -12.84 8.11
C SER A 80 1.41 -13.10 8.85
N PHE A 81 1.06 -12.21 9.76
CA PHE A 81 -0.26 -12.21 10.38
C PHE A 81 -1.28 -11.47 9.47
N TYR A 82 -2.48 -12.01 9.40
CA TYR A 82 -3.60 -11.42 8.66
C TYR A 82 -4.83 -11.33 9.55
N THR A 83 -5.36 -10.12 9.70
CA THR A 83 -6.55 -9.86 10.54
C THR A 83 -7.80 -10.60 10.05
N GLU A 84 -7.94 -10.84 8.74
CA GLU A 84 -9.15 -11.50 8.19
C GLU A 84 -9.27 -12.95 8.66
N ILE A 85 -8.14 -13.64 8.80
CA ILE A 85 -8.10 -15.03 9.30
C ILE A 85 -7.69 -15.13 10.76
N ASP A 86 -7.39 -13.99 11.38
CA ASP A 86 -6.91 -13.86 12.77
C ASP A 86 -5.73 -14.78 13.11
N ASN A 87 -4.87 -15.03 12.14
CA ASN A 87 -3.74 -15.95 12.25
C ASN A 87 -2.65 -15.67 11.21
N LEU A 88 -1.62 -16.52 11.22
CA LEU A 88 -0.51 -16.53 10.28
C LEU A 88 -0.89 -17.24 8.97
N ASP A 89 -0.37 -16.74 7.87
CA ASP A 89 -0.29 -17.41 6.57
C ASP A 89 0.92 -16.88 5.80
N TRP A 90 1.13 -17.34 4.59
CA TRP A 90 2.26 -16.94 3.76
C TRP A 90 2.37 -15.43 3.60
N THR A 91 3.57 -14.92 3.74
CA THR A 91 3.88 -13.54 3.38
C THR A 91 3.63 -13.32 1.89
N ILE A 92 2.95 -12.23 1.53
CA ILE A 92 2.66 -11.88 0.13
C ILE A 92 3.96 -11.83 -0.68
N GLY A 93 3.94 -12.47 -1.84
CA GLY A 93 5.10 -12.54 -2.73
C GLY A 93 5.98 -13.77 -2.55
N TYR A 94 5.80 -14.54 -1.47
CA TYR A 94 6.44 -15.84 -1.38
C TYR A 94 5.75 -16.88 -2.26
N ALA A 95 6.56 -17.73 -2.89
CA ALA A 95 6.04 -18.91 -3.54
C ALA A 95 5.45 -19.86 -2.48
N GLN A 96 4.22 -20.34 -2.72
CA GLN A 96 3.55 -21.29 -1.84
C GLN A 96 4.08 -22.72 -2.06
N ASN A 97 5.39 -22.87 -2.05
CA ASN A 97 6.07 -24.15 -2.16
C ASN A 97 6.66 -24.55 -0.80
N LEU A 98 6.75 -25.87 -0.57
CA LEU A 98 7.36 -26.39 0.65
C LEU A 98 8.86 -26.03 0.65
N PRO A 99 9.37 -25.35 1.71
CA PRO A 99 10.78 -25.10 1.88
C PRO A 99 11.58 -26.41 1.91
N LYS A 100 12.81 -26.39 1.42
CA LYS A 100 13.69 -27.55 1.41
C LYS A 100 14.47 -27.68 2.73
N THR A 101 14.82 -26.55 3.33
CA THR A 101 15.61 -26.46 4.57
C THR A 101 14.95 -25.54 5.59
N LEU A 102 15.38 -25.59 6.84
CA LEU A 102 14.95 -24.67 7.89
C LEU A 102 15.32 -23.21 7.59
N GLU A 103 16.46 -22.97 6.94
CA GLU A 103 16.89 -21.64 6.49
C GLU A 103 15.94 -21.06 5.44
N GLU A 104 15.45 -21.88 4.52
CA GLU A 104 14.42 -21.46 3.58
C GLU A 104 13.07 -21.26 4.28
N ALA A 105 12.80 -22.07 5.32
CA ALA A 105 11.55 -21.99 6.06
C ALA A 105 11.46 -20.75 6.95
N ILE A 106 12.55 -20.28 7.56
CA ILE A 106 12.51 -19.09 8.41
C ILE A 106 12.10 -17.84 7.61
N GLY A 107 12.47 -17.77 6.32
CA GLY A 107 12.19 -16.65 5.44
C GLY A 107 13.26 -16.47 4.38
N ARG A 108 13.36 -15.27 3.84
CA ARG A 108 14.40 -14.93 2.87
C ARG A 108 15.35 -13.86 3.41
N PRO A 109 16.65 -13.98 3.19
CA PRO A 109 17.55 -12.86 3.45
C PRO A 109 17.17 -11.68 2.55
N ILE A 110 17.21 -10.48 3.12
CA ILE A 110 17.05 -9.24 2.38
C ILE A 110 18.40 -8.57 2.22
N SER A 111 18.68 -8.07 1.01
CA SER A 111 19.91 -7.34 0.73
C SER A 111 19.94 -6.00 1.46
N ALA A 112 21.11 -5.37 1.56
CA ALA A 112 21.22 -4.03 2.13
C ALA A 112 20.37 -3.00 1.38
N ASP A 113 20.27 -3.12 0.05
CA ASP A 113 19.46 -2.24 -0.78
C ASP A 113 17.96 -2.45 -0.59
N GLU A 114 17.52 -3.71 -0.48
CA GLU A 114 16.12 -4.02 -0.13
C GLU A 114 15.76 -3.53 1.27
N ALA A 115 16.61 -3.78 2.26
CA ALA A 115 16.40 -3.29 3.63
C ALA A 115 16.27 -1.76 3.64
N ARG A 116 17.19 -1.05 2.97
CA ARG A 116 17.12 0.40 2.81
C ARG A 116 15.80 0.84 2.19
N SER A 117 15.38 0.19 1.10
CA SER A 117 14.10 0.49 0.43
C SER A 117 12.90 0.25 1.34
N CYS A 118 12.87 -0.83 2.11
CA CYS A 118 11.78 -1.10 3.05
C CYS A 118 11.70 -0.03 4.13
N PHE A 119 12.83 0.25 4.80
CA PHE A 119 12.86 1.17 5.92
C PHE A 119 12.64 2.63 5.50
N SER A 120 13.06 3.05 4.30
CA SER A 120 12.82 4.41 3.80
C SER A 120 11.34 4.76 3.68
N CYS A 121 10.48 3.78 3.37
CA CYS A 121 9.05 3.99 3.23
C CYS A 121 8.25 3.68 4.51
N HIS A 122 8.81 2.90 5.43
CA HIS A 122 8.10 2.40 6.60
C HIS A 122 8.55 3.05 7.92
N SER A 123 9.57 3.91 7.90
CA SER A 123 10.06 4.62 9.08
C SER A 123 10.20 6.12 8.84
N THR A 124 10.22 6.90 9.92
CA THR A 124 10.47 8.34 9.87
C THR A 124 11.96 8.64 9.67
N ALA A 125 12.81 7.90 10.37
CA ALA A 125 14.25 7.96 10.25
C ALA A 125 14.83 6.55 10.32
N ALA A 126 15.73 6.23 9.43
CA ALA A 126 16.43 4.95 9.39
C ALA A 126 17.78 5.07 8.67
N LEU A 127 17.97 6.12 7.89
CA LEU A 127 19.12 6.26 7.02
C LEU A 127 20.06 7.36 7.50
N GLU A 128 21.37 7.10 7.49
CA GLU A 128 22.41 8.11 7.56
C GLU A 128 23.08 8.18 6.17
N GLY A 129 22.82 9.27 5.45
CA GLY A 129 23.15 9.32 4.04
C GLY A 129 22.42 8.20 3.27
N ASN A 130 23.18 7.26 2.72
CA ASN A 130 22.64 6.12 1.97
C ASN A 130 22.76 4.78 2.71
N GLN A 131 23.02 4.78 4.01
CA GLN A 131 23.20 3.57 4.82
C GLN A 131 22.08 3.42 5.83
N LEU A 132 21.54 2.20 5.94
CA LEU A 132 20.57 1.86 6.98
C LEU A 132 21.30 1.72 8.33
N THR A 133 20.87 2.52 9.31
CA THR A 133 21.39 2.52 10.68
C THR A 133 20.28 2.10 11.62
N LEU A 134 20.27 0.81 11.98
CA LEU A 134 19.16 0.22 12.77
C LEU A 134 19.00 0.86 14.14
N GLU A 135 20.08 1.36 14.72
CA GLU A 135 20.12 2.03 16.04
C GLU A 135 19.39 3.38 16.03
N LYS A 136 19.19 3.95 14.83
CA LYS A 136 18.53 5.26 14.64
C LYS A 136 17.13 5.15 14.04
N VAL A 137 16.63 3.94 13.86
CA VAL A 137 15.30 3.72 13.29
C VAL A 137 14.24 4.32 14.21
N VAL A 138 13.45 5.23 13.66
CA VAL A 138 12.20 5.72 14.25
C VAL A 138 11.05 5.04 13.50
N PRO A 139 10.42 4.02 14.09
CA PRO A 139 9.40 3.23 13.41
C PRO A 139 8.18 4.05 13.03
N GLY A 140 7.56 3.70 11.90
CA GLY A 140 6.37 4.37 11.40
C GLY A 140 6.67 5.70 10.68
N VAL A 141 5.69 6.19 9.95
CA VAL A 141 5.78 7.45 9.19
C VAL A 141 5.20 8.56 10.04
N GLY A 142 6.05 9.32 10.72
CA GLY A 142 5.70 10.47 11.56
C GLY A 142 5.78 11.80 10.80
N CYS A 143 5.68 12.89 11.54
CA CYS A 143 5.63 14.24 10.97
C CYS A 143 6.86 14.55 10.09
N GLU A 144 8.05 14.27 10.58
CA GLU A 144 9.31 14.60 9.90
C GLU A 144 9.58 13.81 8.63
N ALA A 145 8.93 12.65 8.46
CA ALA A 145 9.01 11.90 7.21
C ALA A 145 8.38 12.66 6.01
N CYS A 146 7.42 13.54 6.30
CA CYS A 146 6.73 14.33 5.28
C CYS A 146 7.13 15.81 5.33
N HIS A 147 7.38 16.34 6.51
CA HIS A 147 7.60 17.78 6.72
C HIS A 147 9.08 18.16 6.85
N GLY A 148 9.98 17.17 6.90
CA GLY A 148 11.39 17.38 7.17
C GLY A 148 11.67 17.61 8.66
N PRO A 149 12.93 17.88 9.02
CA PRO A 149 13.38 18.05 10.42
C PRO A 149 12.65 19.19 11.13
N GLY A 150 12.03 18.91 12.28
CA GLY A 150 11.17 19.84 13.00
C GLY A 150 11.83 20.68 14.08
N GLU A 151 13.12 20.46 14.41
CA GLU A 151 13.78 21.13 15.54
C GLU A 151 13.74 22.65 15.45
N ARG A 152 14.08 23.21 14.29
CA ARG A 152 14.04 24.66 14.06
C ARG A 152 12.62 25.23 14.13
N HIS A 153 11.65 24.47 13.60
CA HIS A 153 10.24 24.83 13.68
C HIS A 153 9.78 24.92 15.14
N VAL A 154 10.03 23.91 15.94
CA VAL A 154 9.64 23.86 17.35
C VAL A 154 10.31 25.03 18.12
N THR A 155 11.61 25.26 17.89
CA THR A 155 12.34 26.34 18.55
C THR A 155 11.77 27.71 18.19
N SER A 156 11.47 27.97 16.92
CA SER A 156 10.86 29.22 16.44
C SER A 156 9.48 29.44 17.06
N MET A 157 8.63 28.42 17.06
CA MET A 157 7.29 28.53 17.65
C MET A 157 7.33 28.77 19.16
N GLN A 158 8.28 28.16 19.88
CA GLN A 158 8.45 28.38 21.31
C GLN A 158 8.99 29.78 21.65
N SER A 159 9.81 30.36 20.77
CA SER A 159 10.37 31.70 20.95
C SER A 159 9.44 32.83 20.51
N GLY A 160 8.31 32.51 19.88
CA GLY A 160 7.35 33.49 19.35
C GLY A 160 7.87 34.31 18.17
N THR A 161 8.88 33.82 17.46
CA THR A 161 9.44 34.47 16.26
C THR A 161 8.70 33.90 15.04
N ASP A 162 7.66 34.59 14.57
CA ASP A 162 6.70 34.11 13.57
C ASP A 162 7.15 34.31 12.11
N GLU A 163 8.39 34.70 11.83
CA GLU A 163 8.75 35.11 10.47
C GLU A 163 8.96 33.95 9.48
N ASP A 164 9.34 32.74 9.97
CA ASP A 164 9.53 31.56 9.14
C ASP A 164 9.11 30.30 9.89
N PHE A 165 8.21 29.52 9.29
CA PHE A 165 7.77 28.25 9.90
C PHE A 165 8.88 27.19 9.96
N TYR A 166 9.98 27.34 9.22
CA TYR A 166 11.12 26.40 9.13
C TYR A 166 10.70 24.94 8.94
N ILE A 167 9.58 24.73 8.27
CA ILE A 167 9.04 23.40 8.00
C ILE A 167 8.45 23.34 6.59
N PHE A 168 8.71 22.26 5.89
CA PHE A 168 8.16 22.05 4.56
C PHE A 168 6.68 21.71 4.64
N ASN A 169 5.85 22.33 3.78
CA ASN A 169 4.44 21.99 3.65
C ASN A 169 4.19 21.31 2.29
N PRO A 170 3.98 20.00 2.24
CA PRO A 170 3.74 19.28 0.99
C PRO A 170 2.56 19.80 0.18
N LYS A 171 1.58 20.46 0.81
CA LYS A 171 0.44 21.08 0.12
C LYS A 171 0.85 22.20 -0.84
N SER A 172 2.07 22.74 -0.73
CA SER A 172 2.60 23.74 -1.66
C SER A 172 3.04 23.16 -3.01
N LEU A 173 3.15 21.84 -3.12
CA LEU A 173 3.44 21.16 -4.38
C LEU A 173 2.24 21.22 -5.32
N ASP A 174 2.50 21.23 -6.62
CA ASP A 174 1.45 21.00 -7.60
C ASP A 174 0.82 19.59 -7.45
N PRO A 175 -0.41 19.37 -7.93
CA PRO A 175 -1.15 18.15 -7.68
C PRO A 175 -0.47 16.88 -8.15
N ASP A 176 0.22 16.94 -9.29
CA ASP A 176 0.89 15.78 -9.87
C ASP A 176 2.18 15.45 -9.12
N THR A 177 3.04 16.44 -8.87
CA THR A 177 4.24 16.29 -8.03
C THR A 177 3.88 15.78 -6.64
N LEU A 178 2.83 16.32 -6.00
CA LEU A 178 2.36 15.82 -4.71
C LEU A 178 1.97 14.34 -4.77
N SER A 179 1.25 13.93 -5.82
CA SER A 179 0.72 12.58 -5.92
C SER A 179 1.74 11.58 -6.44
N GLN A 180 2.47 11.92 -7.51
CA GLN A 180 3.36 10.98 -8.18
C GLN A 180 4.75 10.92 -7.54
N GLU A 181 5.32 12.08 -7.18
CA GLU A 181 6.67 12.11 -6.65
C GLU A 181 6.68 12.03 -5.12
N PHE A 182 5.91 12.88 -4.46
CA PHE A 182 5.94 12.95 -3.00
C PHE A 182 5.24 11.74 -2.34
N CYS A 183 3.96 11.51 -2.59
CA CYS A 183 3.25 10.33 -2.09
C CYS A 183 3.74 9.05 -2.78
N GLY A 184 4.01 9.15 -4.08
CA GLY A 184 4.46 8.06 -4.94
C GLY A 184 5.82 7.49 -4.57
N ALA A 185 6.69 8.26 -3.90
CA ALA A 185 7.96 7.76 -3.37
C ALA A 185 7.79 6.49 -2.52
N CYS A 186 6.73 6.43 -1.71
CA CYS A 186 6.40 5.27 -0.88
C CYS A 186 5.26 4.42 -1.48
N HIS A 187 4.26 5.05 -2.11
CA HIS A 187 3.06 4.39 -2.63
C HIS A 187 3.16 3.97 -4.10
N ARG A 188 4.33 4.09 -4.72
CA ARG A 188 4.67 3.70 -6.09
C ARG A 188 3.99 4.57 -7.16
N SER A 189 4.80 5.42 -7.76
CA SER A 189 4.42 6.28 -8.88
C SER A 189 4.33 5.51 -10.21
N ALA A 190 3.84 6.18 -11.25
CA ALA A 190 3.83 5.65 -12.60
C ALA A 190 5.25 5.28 -13.08
N SER A 191 6.23 6.18 -12.89
CA SER A 191 7.62 5.92 -13.25
C SER A 191 8.19 4.70 -12.52
N THR A 192 7.95 4.58 -11.21
CA THR A 192 8.39 3.42 -10.44
C THR A 192 7.83 2.11 -10.98
N VAL A 193 6.54 2.10 -11.39
CA VAL A 193 5.89 0.87 -11.91
C VAL A 193 6.39 0.53 -13.31
N GLU A 194 6.73 1.53 -14.13
CA GLU A 194 7.29 1.31 -15.47
C GLU A 194 8.64 0.60 -15.43
N GLU A 195 9.42 0.82 -14.38
CA GLU A 195 10.71 0.16 -14.15
C GLU A 195 10.59 -1.26 -13.57
N MET A 196 9.39 -1.65 -13.09
CA MET A 196 9.18 -2.96 -12.49
C MET A 196 9.01 -4.06 -13.55
N PRO A 197 9.61 -5.26 -13.33
CA PRO A 197 9.33 -6.44 -14.15
C PRO A 197 7.83 -6.73 -14.18
N ASP A 198 7.30 -6.99 -15.37
CA ASP A 198 5.88 -7.31 -15.61
C ASP A 198 4.91 -6.25 -15.03
N ARG A 199 5.41 -5.03 -14.79
CA ARG A 199 4.67 -3.92 -14.14
C ARG A 199 3.97 -4.37 -12.85
N ALA A 200 4.62 -5.26 -12.11
CA ALA A 200 4.13 -5.87 -10.88
C ALA A 200 2.74 -6.56 -11.00
N ALA A 201 2.29 -6.84 -12.22
CA ALA A 201 1.06 -7.59 -12.51
C ALA A 201 -0.13 -7.17 -11.62
N MET A 202 -0.90 -8.13 -11.07
CA MET A 202 -2.06 -7.85 -10.21
C MET A 202 -1.70 -7.06 -8.94
N ASN A 203 -0.46 -7.14 -8.45
CA ASN A 203 -0.04 -6.41 -7.25
C ASN A 203 -0.05 -4.89 -7.44
N ASN A 204 -0.10 -4.38 -8.67
CA ASN A 204 -0.15 -2.95 -8.92
C ASN A 204 -1.43 -2.27 -8.43
N VAL A 205 -2.48 -3.01 -8.08
CA VAL A 205 -3.68 -2.46 -7.42
C VAL A 205 -3.34 -1.76 -6.10
N ARG A 206 -2.21 -2.14 -5.48
CA ARG A 206 -1.68 -1.55 -4.24
C ARG A 206 -0.90 -0.27 -4.47
N PHE A 207 -0.70 0.15 -5.71
CA PHE A 207 0.11 1.31 -6.10
C PHE A 207 -0.81 2.47 -6.48
N GLN A 208 -1.39 3.11 -5.46
CA GLN A 208 -2.46 4.08 -5.60
C GLN A 208 -2.10 5.27 -6.53
N PRO A 209 -0.91 5.92 -6.43
CA PRO A 209 -0.52 6.98 -7.35
C PRO A 209 -0.47 6.54 -8.80
N TYR A 210 0.12 5.37 -9.09
CA TYR A 210 0.10 4.78 -10.43
C TYR A 210 -1.33 4.52 -10.91
N ARG A 211 -2.19 3.97 -10.06
CA ARG A 211 -3.56 3.62 -10.43
C ARG A 211 -4.41 4.86 -10.70
N ILE A 212 -4.30 5.91 -9.90
CA ILE A 212 -5.03 7.15 -10.15
C ILE A 212 -4.52 7.88 -11.39
N PHE A 213 -3.20 7.86 -11.64
CA PHE A 213 -2.59 8.41 -12.86
C PHE A 213 -3.14 7.74 -14.12
N THR A 214 -3.45 6.45 -14.08
CA THR A 214 -4.04 5.71 -15.20
C THR A 214 -5.56 5.87 -15.32
N SER A 215 -6.20 6.70 -14.49
CA SER A 215 -7.63 7.00 -14.55
C SER A 215 -7.98 7.78 -15.82
N LYS A 216 -9.15 7.50 -16.41
CA LYS A 216 -9.54 8.11 -17.66
C LYS A 216 -9.69 9.65 -17.60
N GLY A 217 -10.07 10.15 -16.43
CA GLY A 217 -10.26 11.57 -16.20
C GLY A 217 -9.08 12.27 -15.54
N HIS A 218 -7.92 11.58 -15.40
CA HIS A 218 -6.76 12.19 -14.77
C HIS A 218 -6.25 13.39 -15.58
N ASP A 219 -6.11 14.51 -14.90
CA ASP A 219 -5.45 15.73 -15.37
C ASP A 219 -4.39 16.12 -14.34
N PRO A 220 -3.11 16.21 -14.71
CA PRO A 220 -2.03 16.53 -13.78
C PRO A 220 -2.18 17.92 -13.13
N ASN A 221 -2.96 18.82 -13.71
CA ASN A 221 -3.21 20.15 -13.16
C ASN A 221 -4.47 20.23 -12.31
N ASP A 222 -5.28 19.17 -12.27
CA ASP A 222 -6.51 19.16 -11.48
C ASP A 222 -6.25 18.69 -10.05
N SER A 223 -6.34 19.64 -9.10
CA SER A 223 -6.17 19.37 -7.67
C SER A 223 -7.15 18.36 -7.08
N HIS A 224 -8.28 18.10 -7.75
CA HIS A 224 -9.25 17.10 -7.33
C HIS A 224 -8.76 15.66 -7.54
N PHE A 225 -7.71 15.45 -8.32
CA PHE A 225 -7.04 14.18 -8.48
C PHE A 225 -5.82 14.01 -7.56
N ALA A 226 -5.47 15.02 -6.75
CA ALA A 226 -4.44 14.89 -5.75
C ALA A 226 -4.88 13.98 -4.59
N CYS A 227 -3.95 13.23 -4.02
CA CYS A 227 -4.22 12.31 -2.90
C CYS A 227 -4.95 12.97 -1.74
N ILE A 228 -4.57 14.21 -1.42
CA ILE A 228 -5.15 14.99 -0.31
C ILE A 228 -6.57 15.51 -0.59
N ALA A 229 -7.05 15.44 -1.81
CA ALA A 229 -8.45 15.77 -2.11
C ALA A 229 -9.41 14.75 -1.48
N CYS A 230 -8.98 13.49 -1.37
CA CYS A 230 -9.78 12.40 -0.83
C CYS A 230 -9.31 11.95 0.56
N HIS A 231 -8.01 12.06 0.85
CA HIS A 231 -7.40 11.56 2.08
C HIS A 231 -6.82 12.70 2.92
N ASP A 232 -7.04 12.65 4.23
CA ASP A 232 -6.29 13.47 5.19
C ASP A 232 -5.07 12.67 5.66
N PRO A 233 -3.84 13.10 5.34
CA PRO A 233 -2.63 12.37 5.72
C PRO A 233 -2.36 12.36 7.24
N HIS A 234 -3.02 13.25 8.01
CA HIS A 234 -2.91 13.34 9.46
C HIS A 234 -3.90 12.47 10.21
N GLN A 235 -4.79 11.77 9.52
CA GLN A 235 -5.79 10.90 10.09
C GLN A 235 -5.63 9.45 9.63
N ASP A 236 -6.15 8.54 10.42
CA ASP A 236 -6.28 7.15 10.01
C ASP A 236 -7.22 7.03 8.81
N LEU A 237 -6.94 6.05 7.97
CA LEU A 237 -7.73 5.78 6.78
C LEU A 237 -9.20 5.56 7.17
N GLN A 238 -10.05 6.42 6.66
CA GLN A 238 -11.50 6.28 6.85
C GLN A 238 -11.99 5.07 6.07
N ARG A 239 -12.71 4.20 6.76
CA ARG A 239 -13.36 3.03 6.15
C ARG A 239 -14.83 3.33 5.92
N GLY A 240 -15.38 2.75 4.85
CA GLY A 240 -16.75 2.98 4.43
C GLY A 240 -16.82 3.83 3.16
N GLU A 241 -17.39 3.25 2.13
CA GLU A 241 -17.39 3.81 0.77
C GLU A 241 -18.20 5.10 0.69
N ALA A 242 -19.35 5.17 1.39
CA ALA A 242 -20.20 6.36 1.45
C ALA A 242 -19.50 7.63 1.97
N LYS A 243 -18.42 7.48 2.76
CA LYS A 243 -17.66 8.62 3.27
C LYS A 243 -16.90 9.38 2.17
N TYR A 244 -16.70 8.73 1.04
CA TYR A 244 -16.00 9.32 -0.11
C TYR A 244 -16.96 9.92 -1.15
N ASP A 245 -18.27 9.65 -1.07
CA ASP A 245 -19.25 10.13 -2.05
C ASP A 245 -19.24 11.67 -2.16
N ALA A 246 -19.15 12.36 -1.02
CA ALA A 246 -19.06 13.83 -1.00
C ALA A 246 -17.83 14.37 -1.78
N LYS A 247 -16.75 13.57 -1.88
CA LYS A 247 -15.56 13.95 -2.66
C LYS A 247 -15.79 13.81 -4.17
N CYS A 248 -16.61 12.85 -4.56
CA CYS A 248 -16.99 12.62 -5.96
C CYS A 248 -18.01 13.66 -6.43
N THR A 249 -19.00 13.97 -5.57
CA THR A 249 -20.11 14.86 -5.92
C THR A 249 -19.71 16.32 -6.09
N VAL A 250 -18.59 16.77 -5.54
CA VAL A 250 -18.04 18.11 -5.79
C VAL A 250 -17.94 18.42 -7.29
N CYS A 251 -17.51 17.45 -8.10
CA CYS A 251 -17.38 17.62 -9.56
C CYS A 251 -18.59 17.05 -10.32
N HIS A 252 -19.28 16.05 -9.75
CA HIS A 252 -20.35 15.31 -10.44
C HIS A 252 -21.77 15.76 -10.03
N GLU A 253 -21.92 16.77 -9.16
CA GLU A 253 -23.21 17.20 -8.64
C GLU A 253 -24.09 17.90 -9.68
N SER A 254 -23.51 18.72 -10.53
CA SER A 254 -24.25 19.46 -11.59
C SER A 254 -24.85 18.57 -12.68
N ALA A 255 -24.43 17.30 -12.73
CA ALA A 255 -24.85 16.34 -13.73
C ALA A 255 -26.05 15.45 -13.28
N HIS A 256 -26.52 15.60 -12.04
CA HIS A 256 -27.49 14.70 -11.42
C HIS A 256 -28.90 15.25 -11.22
N GLU A 257 -29.17 16.48 -11.62
CA GLU A 257 -30.53 17.02 -11.56
C GLU A 257 -31.44 16.30 -12.57
N GLY A 258 -32.17 15.32 -12.13
CA GLY A 258 -33.19 14.63 -12.93
C GLY A 258 -33.29 13.10 -12.82
N ALA A 259 -32.40 12.42 -12.14
CA ALA A 259 -32.48 10.96 -11.99
C ALA A 259 -33.16 10.58 -10.66
N VAL A 260 -34.39 10.07 -10.74
CA VAL A 260 -35.08 9.41 -9.61
C VAL A 260 -34.49 8.01 -9.46
N PRO A 261 -33.99 7.61 -8.26
CA PRO A 261 -33.49 6.26 -8.06
C PRO A 261 -34.63 5.24 -8.10
N SER A 262 -34.59 4.32 -9.02
CA SER A 262 -35.38 3.10 -8.89
C SER A 262 -34.66 2.14 -7.92
N PRO A 263 -35.32 1.57 -6.91
CA PRO A 263 -34.72 0.58 -6.02
C PRO A 263 -34.63 -0.78 -6.75
N GLY A 264 -33.59 -0.97 -7.51
CA GLY A 264 -33.35 -2.17 -8.30
C GLY A 264 -31.93 -2.65 -8.21
N LYS A 265 -31.74 -3.66 -7.39
CA LYS A 265 -30.64 -4.65 -7.37
C LYS A 265 -29.29 -4.17 -7.90
N SER A 266 -28.45 -3.67 -7.02
CA SER A 266 -27.02 -3.55 -7.23
C SER A 266 -26.45 -4.94 -7.59
N ARG A 267 -26.17 -5.16 -8.87
CA ARG A 267 -25.36 -6.28 -9.34
C ARG A 267 -23.94 -5.81 -9.49
N ILE A 268 -23.21 -5.77 -8.39
CA ILE A 268 -21.77 -5.54 -8.40
C ILE A 268 -21.13 -6.92 -8.47
N PRO A 269 -20.23 -7.17 -9.41
CA PRO A 269 -19.44 -8.39 -9.41
C PRO A 269 -18.55 -8.37 -8.15
N THR A 270 -18.78 -9.30 -7.24
CA THR A 270 -18.01 -9.39 -5.99
C THR A 270 -16.69 -10.09 -6.17
N GLU A 271 -16.43 -10.70 -7.34
CA GLU A 271 -15.19 -11.44 -7.59
C GLU A 271 -14.76 -11.31 -9.06
N VAL A 272 -13.56 -10.79 -9.26
CA VAL A 272 -12.82 -10.93 -10.52
C VAL A 272 -11.80 -12.03 -10.29
N GLU A 273 -12.09 -13.22 -10.82
CA GLU A 273 -11.14 -14.34 -10.81
C GLU A 273 -9.93 -14.03 -11.69
N SER A 274 -8.74 -14.32 -11.18
CA SER A 274 -7.48 -14.11 -11.88
C SER A 274 -7.31 -15.14 -12.99
N PRO A 275 -7.00 -14.75 -14.22
CA PRO A 275 -6.49 -15.69 -15.22
C PRO A 275 -5.05 -16.09 -14.84
N GLY A 276 -4.80 -17.39 -14.83
CA GLY A 276 -3.46 -17.96 -14.62
C GLY A 276 -2.43 -17.47 -15.65
N PRO A 277 -1.14 -17.73 -15.43
CA PRO A 277 -0.06 -17.19 -16.24
C PRO A 277 -0.15 -17.68 -17.68
N ARG A 278 -0.34 -16.75 -18.63
CA ARG A 278 -0.25 -17.02 -20.06
C ARG A 278 1.21 -17.06 -20.51
N LYS A 279 1.59 -18.14 -21.19
CA LYS A 279 2.87 -18.27 -21.87
C LYS A 279 3.00 -17.17 -22.93
N ALA A 280 4.15 -16.47 -22.90
CA ALA A 280 4.52 -15.49 -23.90
C ALA A 280 4.63 -16.13 -25.28
N GLN A 281 3.89 -15.62 -26.27
CA GLN A 281 4.21 -15.79 -27.68
C GLN A 281 4.51 -14.44 -28.29
N GLY A 282 5.61 -14.41 -29.05
CA GLY A 282 6.32 -13.22 -29.44
C GLY A 282 5.77 -12.45 -30.62
N GLN A 283 6.35 -11.27 -30.73
CA GLN A 283 6.67 -10.43 -31.88
C GLN A 283 5.57 -9.89 -32.78
N GLY A 284 5.51 -8.57 -32.85
CA GLY A 284 4.89 -7.79 -33.90
C GLY A 284 5.26 -6.31 -33.79
N GLN A 285 6.27 -5.88 -34.56
CA GLN A 285 6.66 -4.48 -34.72
C GLN A 285 5.59 -3.71 -35.47
N GLY A 286 5.22 -2.52 -35.00
CA GLY A 286 4.38 -1.58 -35.71
C GLY A 286 4.69 -0.14 -35.28
N GLN A 287 5.53 0.56 -36.06
CA GLN A 287 5.76 2.00 -35.96
C GLN A 287 4.52 2.74 -36.44
N GLY A 288 4.02 3.67 -35.62
CA GLY A 288 2.97 4.61 -36.02
C GLY A 288 3.14 5.93 -35.28
N GLN A 289 3.83 6.89 -35.89
CA GLN A 289 3.86 8.29 -35.45
C GLN A 289 2.50 8.91 -35.71
N GLY A 290 1.78 9.29 -34.68
CA GLY A 290 0.56 10.09 -34.75
C GLY A 290 0.67 11.31 -33.85
N GLN A 291 0.90 12.48 -34.44
CA GLN A 291 0.78 13.77 -33.77
C GLN A 291 -0.66 13.94 -33.27
N ARG A 292 -0.86 14.02 -31.95
CA ARG A 292 -2.13 14.46 -31.36
C ARG A 292 -2.07 15.95 -31.07
N GLN A 293 -2.87 16.69 -31.80
CA GLN A 293 -3.24 18.05 -31.44
C GLN A 293 -4.11 18.03 -30.19
N THR A 294 -3.66 18.71 -29.15
CA THR A 294 -4.38 18.87 -27.89
C THR A 294 -5.35 20.06 -28.06
N GLU A 295 -6.58 19.79 -28.44
CA GLU A 295 -7.68 20.71 -28.19
C GLU A 295 -8.22 20.46 -26.78
N GLY A 296 -7.95 21.38 -25.87
CA GLY A 296 -8.48 21.37 -24.50
C GLY A 296 -9.98 21.68 -24.52
N GLN A 297 -10.81 20.67 -24.71
CA GLN A 297 -12.23 20.74 -24.38
C GLN A 297 -12.42 20.14 -23.01
N GLY A 298 -12.74 20.98 -22.02
CA GLY A 298 -13.19 20.54 -20.69
C GLY A 298 -14.32 19.54 -20.87
N LEU A 299 -14.06 18.29 -20.52
CA LEU A 299 -15.07 17.23 -20.53
C LEU A 299 -16.10 17.54 -19.46
N ALA A 300 -17.25 18.06 -19.85
CA ALA A 300 -18.42 18.16 -18.99
C ALA A 300 -18.68 16.78 -18.38
N ALA A 301 -18.64 16.68 -17.06
CA ALA A 301 -18.86 15.45 -16.35
C ALA A 301 -20.26 14.92 -16.67
N LYS A 302 -20.36 13.76 -17.31
CA LYS A 302 -21.65 13.13 -17.60
C LYS A 302 -22.28 12.63 -16.31
N SER A 303 -23.60 12.87 -16.15
CA SER A 303 -24.35 12.38 -15.00
C SER A 303 -24.27 10.86 -14.88
N CYS A 304 -24.12 10.37 -13.65
CA CYS A 304 -24.22 8.95 -13.35
C CYS A 304 -25.70 8.52 -13.43
N PRO A 305 -26.06 7.59 -14.31
CA PRO A 305 -27.46 7.16 -14.47
C PRO A 305 -27.97 6.29 -13.31
N VAL A 306 -27.08 5.87 -12.40
CA VAL A 306 -27.39 4.86 -11.36
C VAL A 306 -27.65 5.50 -10.00
N GLY A 307 -26.99 6.60 -9.65
CA GLY A 307 -27.19 7.25 -8.36
C GLY A 307 -26.03 8.13 -7.90
N ARG A 308 -26.16 8.67 -6.68
CA ARG A 308 -25.19 9.59 -6.04
C ARG A 308 -24.47 8.96 -4.85
N GLU A 309 -24.73 7.70 -4.55
CA GLU A 309 -24.23 7.00 -3.38
C GLU A 309 -23.38 5.81 -3.79
N LEU A 310 -22.43 5.45 -2.92
CA LEU A 310 -21.53 4.32 -3.09
C LEU A 310 -20.71 4.39 -4.40
N CYS A 311 -20.30 5.61 -4.77
CA CYS A 311 -19.53 5.87 -6.01
C CYS A 311 -18.27 5.00 -6.09
N VAL A 312 -17.57 4.86 -4.96
CA VAL A 312 -16.34 4.06 -4.86
C VAL A 312 -16.59 2.59 -5.22
N SER A 313 -17.71 2.01 -4.79
CA SER A 313 -18.03 0.60 -5.04
C SER A 313 -18.16 0.27 -6.53
N CYS A 314 -18.62 1.25 -7.34
CA CYS A 314 -18.80 1.08 -8.77
C CYS A 314 -17.59 1.52 -9.59
N HIS A 315 -16.90 2.60 -9.17
CA HIS A 315 -15.83 3.22 -9.95
C HIS A 315 -14.42 2.85 -9.49
N MET A 316 -14.28 2.36 -8.27
CA MET A 316 -13.03 1.94 -7.63
C MET A 316 -13.20 0.56 -6.97
N PRO A 317 -13.43 -0.50 -7.75
CA PRO A 317 -13.79 -1.81 -7.20
C PRO A 317 -12.70 -2.38 -6.30
N LYS A 318 -13.10 -3.22 -5.36
CA LYS A 318 -12.18 -3.96 -4.51
C LYS A 318 -11.67 -5.20 -5.23
N ILE A 319 -10.37 -5.30 -5.38
CA ILE A 319 -9.68 -6.38 -6.06
C ILE A 319 -9.00 -7.28 -5.05
N ALA A 320 -9.28 -8.57 -5.10
CA ALA A 320 -8.55 -9.57 -4.33
C ALA A 320 -7.17 -9.80 -4.95
N VAL A 321 -6.14 -9.80 -4.12
CA VAL A 321 -4.79 -10.20 -4.50
C VAL A 321 -4.54 -11.58 -3.91
N ALA A 322 -4.05 -12.50 -4.74
CA ALA A 322 -3.76 -13.86 -4.29
C ALA A 322 -2.88 -13.86 -3.02
N SER A 323 -3.24 -14.66 -2.02
CA SER A 323 -2.54 -14.81 -0.75
C SER A 323 -2.52 -13.56 0.15
N ALA A 324 -3.30 -12.52 -0.15
CA ALA A 324 -3.28 -11.30 0.65
C ALA A 324 -4.33 -11.28 1.79
N HIS A 325 -5.30 -12.20 1.80
CA HIS A 325 -6.45 -12.19 2.73
C HIS A 325 -7.09 -10.80 2.86
N PHE A 326 -7.01 -9.99 1.80
CA PHE A 326 -7.49 -8.62 1.78
C PHE A 326 -7.85 -8.18 0.36
N LYS A 327 -8.91 -7.38 0.24
CA LYS A 327 -9.33 -6.77 -1.03
C LYS A 327 -8.90 -5.32 -1.06
N PHE A 328 -8.09 -4.95 -2.04
CA PHE A 328 -7.58 -3.59 -2.21
C PHE A 328 -8.54 -2.78 -3.09
N THR A 329 -8.87 -1.56 -2.67
CA THR A 329 -9.61 -0.62 -3.52
C THR A 329 -8.73 -0.18 -4.68
N ASP A 330 -9.19 -0.41 -5.91
CA ASP A 330 -8.49 0.03 -7.12
C ASP A 330 -8.65 1.54 -7.31
N HIS A 331 -7.55 2.29 -7.24
CA HIS A 331 -7.55 3.74 -7.40
C HIS A 331 -7.64 4.19 -8.87
N ARG A 332 -7.71 3.27 -9.82
CA ARG A 332 -8.03 3.63 -11.20
C ARG A 332 -9.53 3.88 -11.33
N ILE A 333 -9.90 5.15 -11.34
CA ILE A 333 -11.30 5.59 -11.44
C ILE A 333 -11.79 5.37 -12.88
N ARG A 334 -12.83 4.52 -13.03
CA ARG A 334 -13.40 4.17 -14.33
C ARG A 334 -14.83 3.63 -14.21
N ILE A 335 -15.52 3.53 -15.31
CA ILE A 335 -16.75 2.74 -15.36
C ILE A 335 -16.35 1.26 -15.42
N VAL A 336 -16.70 0.51 -14.38
CA VAL A 336 -16.45 -0.93 -14.31
C VAL A 336 -17.64 -1.67 -14.88
N ARG A 337 -17.40 -2.64 -15.77
CA ARG A 337 -18.42 -3.50 -16.36
C ARG A 337 -18.18 -4.94 -15.93
N GLU A 338 -19.28 -5.67 -15.74
CA GLU A 338 -19.22 -7.10 -15.42
C GLU A 338 -18.42 -7.86 -16.47
N GLY A 339 -17.56 -8.78 -16.04
CA GLY A 339 -16.72 -9.60 -16.93
C GLY A 339 -15.53 -8.88 -17.56
N GLN A 340 -15.31 -7.60 -17.28
CA GLN A 340 -14.07 -6.94 -17.74
C GLN A 340 -12.86 -7.48 -17.00
N PRO A 341 -11.77 -7.82 -17.71
CA PRO A 341 -10.53 -8.21 -17.07
C PRO A 341 -9.95 -7.03 -16.28
N TYR A 342 -9.24 -7.35 -15.22
CA TYR A 342 -8.49 -6.34 -14.45
C TYR A 342 -7.47 -5.65 -15.37
N PRO A 343 -7.52 -4.32 -15.50
CA PRO A 343 -6.56 -3.59 -16.35
C PRO A 343 -5.25 -3.39 -15.59
N TYR A 344 -4.21 -3.97 -16.11
CA TYR A 344 -2.85 -3.81 -15.61
C TYR A 344 -2.27 -2.46 -15.99
#